data_741806f28baffc10e4e35a9c84e90b1c
#
_entry.id   741806f28baffc10e4e35a9c84e90b1c
#
_cell.length_a   1.000
_cell.length_b   1.000
_cell.length_c   1.000
_cell.angle_alpha   90.00
_cell.angle_beta   90.00
_cell.angle_gamma   90.00
#
_symmetry.space_group_name_H-M   'P 1'
#
loop_
_entity.id
_entity.type
_entity.pdbx_description
1 polymer ?
#
loop_
_entity_poly.entity_id
_entity_poly.type
_entity_poly.pdbx_seq_one_letter_code
_entity_poly.pdbx_strand_id
1 'polypeptide(L)'
;AGIDIPFRTLANSASIMELPTIHFDACRPGIILYGCYPSDEVDKNQLAIKPVMSVKANIVHLKDVPEDFSVGYGRKFISKRPSKIATLALGYADGYPRPYSQFAKVLVNGHVAPVAGNICMDQCMVDVTDVPDVKVGDEVIIMGTDGKNTILADDIARATGTINYEIVCAFGQRLPKVYVK
;
A
#
# COMPACT_ATOMS: atom_id res chain seq x y z
N ALA A 1 -34.19 25.04 20.87
CA ALA A 1 -34.60 23.92 21.73
C ALA A 1 -34.07 24.07 23.18
N GLY A 2 -33.31 25.12 23.53
CA GLY A 2 -32.86 25.42 24.90
C GLY A 2 -31.89 24.40 25.50
N ILE A 3 -31.28 23.53 24.68
CA ILE A 3 -30.28 22.56 25.14
C ILE A 3 -28.91 23.22 25.10
N ASP A 4 -28.26 23.31 26.26
CA ASP A 4 -26.87 23.72 26.37
C ASP A 4 -25.96 22.50 26.16
N ILE A 5 -25.03 22.59 25.21
CA ILE A 5 -24.03 21.56 24.91
C ILE A 5 -22.66 22.15 25.25
N PRO A 6 -22.08 21.81 26.41
CA PRO A 6 -20.87 22.43 26.91
C PRO A 6 -19.60 22.13 26.07
N PHE A 7 -19.62 21.03 25.31
CA PHE A 7 -18.51 20.66 24.41
C PHE A 7 -19.04 20.04 23.11
N ARG A 8 -18.72 20.64 21.99
CA ARG A 8 -19.26 20.30 20.68
C ARG A 8 -18.16 19.78 19.77
N THR A 9 -18.35 18.59 19.21
CA THR A 9 -17.44 18.02 18.21
C THR A 9 -18.25 17.35 17.09
N LEU A 10 -18.18 17.90 15.91
CA LEU A 10 -18.91 17.40 14.74
C LEU A 10 -17.99 17.00 13.60
N ALA A 11 -16.91 17.74 13.37
CA ALA A 11 -16.06 17.59 12.20
C ALA A 11 -15.23 16.30 12.23
N ASN A 12 -15.42 15.45 11.23
CA ASN A 12 -14.54 14.33 10.85
C ASN A 12 -13.47 14.80 9.84
N SER A 13 -12.67 13.90 9.26
CA SER A 13 -11.60 14.24 8.33
C SER A 13 -12.06 15.07 7.13
N ALA A 14 -13.17 14.71 6.48
CA ALA A 14 -13.72 15.47 5.34
C ALA A 14 -14.21 16.86 5.77
N SER A 15 -14.96 16.92 6.87
CA SER A 15 -15.47 18.20 7.39
C SER A 15 -14.36 19.11 7.91
N ILE A 16 -13.26 18.54 8.39
CA ILE A 16 -12.07 19.35 8.76
C ILE A 16 -11.52 20.07 7.55
N MET A 17 -11.50 19.40 6.39
CA MET A 17 -10.97 19.98 5.16
C MET A 17 -11.92 21.02 4.55
N GLU A 18 -13.23 20.76 4.54
CA GLU A 18 -14.16 21.51 3.70
C GLU A 18 -15.14 22.41 4.45
N LEU A 19 -15.37 22.17 5.74
CA LEU A 19 -16.40 22.83 6.51
C LEU A 19 -15.85 23.48 7.82
N PRO A 20 -14.99 24.51 7.72
CA PRO A 20 -14.38 25.13 8.91
C PRO A 20 -15.42 25.66 9.91
N THR A 21 -16.61 26.02 9.45
CA THR A 21 -17.68 26.58 10.31
C THR A 21 -18.24 25.57 11.32
N ILE A 22 -17.99 24.27 11.13
CA ILE A 22 -18.47 23.20 12.04
C ILE A 22 -17.34 22.57 12.86
N HIS A 23 -16.17 23.18 12.94
CA HIS A 23 -15.07 22.70 13.78
C HIS A 23 -15.41 22.74 15.26
N PHE A 24 -16.19 23.77 15.69
CA PHE A 24 -16.61 23.97 17.06
C PHE A 24 -15.46 23.90 18.09
N ASP A 25 -15.68 23.16 19.19
CA ASP A 25 -14.72 23.11 20.29
C ASP A 25 -13.62 22.06 20.05
N ALA A 26 -13.89 21.05 19.18
CA ALA A 26 -12.90 20.05 18.76
C ALA A 26 -13.26 19.37 17.44
N CYS A 27 -12.21 18.89 16.77
CA CYS A 27 -12.30 18.08 15.55
C CYS A 27 -11.87 16.63 15.84
N ARG A 28 -12.35 15.71 15.00
CA ARG A 28 -11.97 14.30 15.06
C ARG A 28 -11.22 13.89 13.78
N PRO A 29 -9.94 14.29 13.61
CA PRO A 29 -9.13 13.85 12.49
C PRO A 29 -8.89 12.33 12.58
N GLY A 30 -9.14 11.63 11.49
CA GLY A 30 -8.89 10.21 11.36
C GLY A 30 -7.88 9.97 10.24
N ILE A 31 -8.37 9.61 9.06
CA ILE A 31 -7.52 9.21 7.92
C ILE A 31 -6.55 10.30 7.45
N ILE A 32 -6.87 11.59 7.63
CA ILE A 32 -5.96 12.67 7.29
C ILE A 32 -4.67 12.67 8.15
N LEU A 33 -4.68 12.09 9.36
CA LEU A 33 -3.48 11.91 10.17
C LEU A 33 -2.53 10.86 9.57
N TYR A 34 -3.07 9.93 8.77
CA TYR A 34 -2.25 8.96 8.02
C TYR A 34 -1.74 9.54 6.69
N GLY A 35 -2.13 10.80 6.39
CA GLY A 35 -1.77 11.45 5.13
C GLY A 35 -2.54 10.90 3.93
N CYS A 36 -3.75 10.38 4.16
CA CYS A 36 -4.66 9.94 3.13
C CYS A 36 -5.90 10.82 3.09
N TYR A 37 -6.43 11.08 1.91
CA TYR A 37 -7.67 11.83 1.74
C TYR A 37 -8.89 10.95 2.06
N PRO A 38 -9.96 11.54 2.65
CA PRO A 38 -11.16 10.80 3.06
C PRO A 38 -11.93 10.15 1.91
N SER A 39 -11.92 10.78 0.74
CA SER A 39 -12.50 10.28 -0.50
C SER A 39 -11.92 11.02 -1.70
N ASP A 40 -12.27 10.60 -2.91
CA ASP A 40 -11.91 11.32 -4.14
C ASP A 40 -12.78 12.57 -4.37
N GLU A 41 -13.86 12.75 -3.62
CA GLU A 41 -14.81 13.87 -3.73
C GLU A 41 -14.32 15.14 -2.99
N VAL A 42 -13.41 15.00 -2.01
CA VAL A 42 -12.89 16.16 -1.27
C VAL A 42 -11.97 17.02 -2.12
N ASP A 43 -12.03 18.34 -1.93
CA ASP A 43 -11.09 19.26 -2.57
C ASP A 43 -9.69 19.15 -1.92
N LYS A 44 -8.81 18.42 -2.62
CA LYS A 44 -7.43 18.17 -2.16
C LYS A 44 -6.57 19.42 -2.07
N ASN A 45 -7.00 20.56 -2.66
CA ASN A 45 -6.30 21.84 -2.57
C ASN A 45 -6.52 22.55 -1.22
N GLN A 46 -7.58 22.19 -0.48
CA GLN A 46 -7.87 22.80 0.82
C GLN A 46 -6.88 22.41 1.91
N LEU A 47 -6.29 21.21 1.80
CA LEU A 47 -5.31 20.72 2.79
C LEU A 47 -4.29 19.83 2.10
N ALA A 48 -3.05 20.29 2.03
CA ALA A 48 -1.94 19.48 1.55
C ALA A 48 -1.49 18.48 2.63
N ILE A 49 -1.67 17.20 2.38
CA ILE A 49 -1.25 16.12 3.28
C ILE A 49 -0.25 15.21 2.60
N LYS A 50 0.57 14.51 3.39
CA LYS A 50 1.58 13.56 2.90
C LYS A 50 1.37 12.22 3.58
N PRO A 51 1.41 11.09 2.84
CA PRO A 51 1.38 9.76 3.44
C PRO A 51 2.49 9.60 4.48
N VAL A 52 2.12 9.14 5.68
CA VAL A 52 3.06 8.95 6.79
C VAL A 52 3.47 7.48 6.97
N MET A 53 2.89 6.58 6.20
CA MET A 53 3.12 5.14 6.30
C MET A 53 3.76 4.62 5.01
N SER A 54 4.81 3.84 5.17
CA SER A 54 5.39 3.03 4.10
C SER A 54 5.45 1.57 4.53
N VAL A 55 5.21 0.65 3.62
CA VAL A 55 5.34 -0.79 3.83
C VAL A 55 6.45 -1.31 2.94
N LYS A 56 7.40 -1.99 3.57
CA LYS A 56 8.61 -2.49 2.92
C LYS A 56 8.78 -3.98 3.22
N ALA A 57 9.45 -4.68 2.31
CA ALA A 57 9.88 -6.06 2.48
C ALA A 57 11.28 -6.22 1.91
N ASN A 58 11.93 -7.35 2.16
CA ASN A 58 13.20 -7.68 1.54
C ASN A 58 13.06 -8.86 0.59
N ILE A 59 13.90 -8.88 -0.45
CA ILE A 59 14.07 -10.05 -1.30
C ILE A 59 14.79 -11.13 -0.51
N VAL A 60 14.13 -12.26 -0.30
CA VAL A 60 14.70 -13.40 0.43
C VAL A 60 15.21 -14.50 -0.49
N HIS A 61 14.80 -14.50 -1.75
CA HIS A 61 15.25 -15.46 -2.76
C HIS A 61 15.15 -14.87 -4.16
N LEU A 62 16.10 -15.22 -5.03
CA LEU A 62 16.09 -14.92 -6.46
C LEU A 62 16.27 -16.21 -7.25
N LYS A 63 15.53 -16.33 -8.34
CA LYS A 63 15.60 -17.48 -9.22
C LYS A 63 15.47 -17.07 -10.69
N ASP A 64 16.39 -17.49 -11.51
CA ASP A 64 16.21 -17.44 -12.97
C ASP A 64 15.36 -18.63 -13.41
N VAL A 65 14.37 -18.36 -14.24
CA VAL A 65 13.42 -19.36 -14.76
C VAL A 65 13.37 -19.30 -16.29
N PRO A 66 13.20 -20.44 -16.96
CA PRO A 66 13.03 -20.45 -18.41
C PRO A 66 11.65 -19.89 -18.81
N GLU A 67 11.42 -19.75 -20.09
CA GLU A 67 10.10 -19.55 -20.67
C GLU A 67 9.17 -20.73 -20.28
N ASP A 68 7.86 -20.50 -20.23
CA ASP A 68 6.81 -21.43 -19.82
C ASP A 68 6.90 -21.97 -18.39
N PHE A 69 7.68 -21.31 -17.54
CA PHE A 69 7.76 -21.66 -16.12
C PHE A 69 6.60 -21.07 -15.33
N SER A 70 5.89 -21.91 -14.56
CA SER A 70 4.79 -21.45 -13.72
C SER A 70 5.24 -21.05 -12.32
N VAL A 71 4.70 -19.92 -11.81
CA VAL A 71 5.02 -19.37 -10.49
C VAL A 71 3.78 -19.34 -9.60
N GLY A 72 3.94 -19.79 -8.36
CA GLY A 72 2.94 -19.72 -7.30
C GLY A 72 1.75 -20.68 -7.45
N TYR A 73 0.85 -20.62 -6.48
CA TYR A 73 -0.33 -21.46 -6.44
C TYR A 73 -1.32 -21.17 -7.58
N GLY A 74 -1.87 -22.23 -8.16
CA GLY A 74 -2.86 -22.13 -9.23
C GLY A 74 -2.28 -21.71 -10.58
N ARG A 75 -0.95 -21.65 -10.71
CA ARG A 75 -0.25 -21.33 -11.97
C ARG A 75 -0.81 -20.08 -12.67
N LYS A 76 -1.12 -19.02 -11.89
CA LYS A 76 -1.70 -17.78 -12.42
C LYS A 76 -0.67 -16.91 -13.16
N PHE A 77 0.62 -17.15 -12.93
CA PHE A 77 1.71 -16.57 -13.70
C PHE A 77 2.46 -17.68 -14.42
N ILE A 78 2.70 -17.48 -15.72
CA ILE A 78 3.57 -18.31 -16.55
C ILE A 78 4.50 -17.34 -17.28
N SER A 79 5.80 -17.56 -17.15
CA SER A 79 6.82 -16.74 -17.80
C SER A 79 6.72 -16.86 -19.33
N LYS A 80 6.70 -15.72 -20.00
CA LYS A 80 6.63 -15.64 -21.49
C LYS A 80 8.01 -15.51 -22.13
N ARG A 81 9.05 -15.50 -21.32
CA ARG A 81 10.48 -15.40 -21.70
C ARG A 81 11.32 -15.88 -20.53
N PRO A 82 12.62 -16.13 -20.71
CA PRO A 82 13.53 -16.31 -19.58
C PRO A 82 13.39 -15.12 -18.63
N SER A 83 13.11 -15.39 -17.36
CA SER A 83 12.70 -14.38 -16.39
C SER A 83 13.43 -14.55 -15.07
N LYS A 84 13.60 -13.45 -14.33
CA LYS A 84 14.14 -13.44 -12.98
C LYS A 84 13.01 -13.18 -11.98
N ILE A 85 12.79 -14.11 -11.07
CA ILE A 85 11.72 -14.06 -10.08
C ILE A 85 12.32 -13.86 -8.69
N ALA A 86 11.87 -12.79 -8.02
CA ALA A 86 12.17 -12.51 -6.63
C ALA A 86 11.07 -13.06 -5.71
N THR A 87 11.43 -13.59 -4.55
CA THR A 87 10.49 -13.91 -3.47
C THR A 87 10.65 -12.89 -2.35
N LEU A 88 9.54 -12.32 -1.90
CA LEU A 88 9.46 -11.39 -0.79
C LEU A 88 8.88 -12.08 0.44
N ALA A 89 9.43 -11.79 1.62
CA ALA A 89 8.92 -12.28 2.90
C ALA A 89 7.74 -11.43 3.40
N LEU A 90 6.67 -11.35 2.61
CA LEU A 90 5.45 -10.62 2.92
C LEU A 90 4.28 -11.20 2.14
N GLY A 91 3.15 -11.44 2.83
CA GLY A 91 1.95 -11.99 2.23
C GLY A 91 0.66 -11.46 2.82
N TYR A 92 -0.46 -12.16 2.57
CA TYR A 92 -1.77 -11.67 3.01
C TYR A 92 -1.97 -11.74 4.53
N ALA A 93 -1.24 -12.60 5.25
CA ALA A 93 -1.27 -12.64 6.70
C ALA A 93 -0.60 -11.40 7.34
N ASP A 94 0.22 -10.69 6.57
CA ASP A 94 0.87 -9.44 6.96
C ASP A 94 0.03 -8.21 6.60
N GLY A 95 -1.06 -8.41 5.83
CA GLY A 95 -1.95 -7.34 5.39
C GLY A 95 -1.84 -6.98 3.90
N TYR A 96 -1.02 -7.70 3.11
CA TYR A 96 -0.96 -7.48 1.67
C TYR A 96 -2.14 -8.18 0.97
N PRO A 97 -3.16 -7.45 0.48
CA PRO A 97 -4.43 -8.07 0.13
C PRO A 97 -4.30 -9.08 -1.02
N ARG A 98 -4.75 -10.34 -0.81
CA ARG A 98 -4.70 -11.36 -1.85
C ARG A 98 -5.50 -11.01 -3.12
N PRO A 99 -6.66 -10.32 -3.07
CA PRO A 99 -7.35 -9.83 -4.27
C PRO A 99 -6.52 -8.87 -5.12
N TYR A 100 -5.53 -8.20 -4.54
CA TYR A 100 -4.62 -7.30 -5.25
C TYR A 100 -3.67 -8.03 -6.22
N SER A 101 -3.49 -9.34 -6.10
CA SER A 101 -2.49 -10.14 -6.85
C SER A 101 -2.40 -9.84 -8.35
N GLN A 102 -3.54 -9.63 -9.01
CA GLN A 102 -3.60 -9.40 -10.46
C GLN A 102 -3.18 -7.98 -10.89
N PHE A 103 -3.19 -7.04 -9.95
CA PHE A 103 -2.89 -5.63 -10.18
C PHE A 103 -1.63 -5.19 -9.44
N ALA A 104 -1.15 -6.07 -8.56
CA ALA A 104 -0.09 -5.75 -7.62
C ALA A 104 1.23 -5.44 -8.32
N LYS A 105 1.79 -4.33 -7.88
CA LYS A 105 3.12 -3.86 -8.28
C LYS A 105 3.89 -3.54 -7.00
N VAL A 106 5.20 -3.58 -7.11
CA VAL A 106 6.12 -3.17 -6.06
C VAL A 106 7.19 -2.26 -6.67
N LEU A 107 7.93 -1.55 -5.82
CA LEU A 107 9.06 -0.75 -6.27
C LEU A 107 10.36 -1.39 -5.79
N VAL A 108 11.30 -1.57 -6.70
CA VAL A 108 12.61 -2.19 -6.46
C VAL A 108 13.68 -1.38 -7.18
N ASN A 109 14.66 -0.86 -6.47
CA ASN A 109 15.79 -0.08 -7.04
C ASN A 109 15.31 1.05 -7.99
N GLY A 110 14.24 1.77 -7.61
CA GLY A 110 13.64 2.83 -8.43
C GLY A 110 12.76 2.36 -9.59
N HIS A 111 12.54 1.07 -9.76
CA HIS A 111 11.75 0.49 -10.84
C HIS A 111 10.45 -0.12 -10.34
N VAL A 112 9.43 -0.10 -11.19
CA VAL A 112 8.15 -0.79 -10.94
C VAL A 112 8.25 -2.23 -11.43
N ALA A 113 7.96 -3.18 -10.54
CA ALA A 113 7.97 -4.61 -10.86
C ALA A 113 6.60 -5.24 -10.52
N PRO A 114 6.00 -6.08 -11.41
CA PRO A 114 4.72 -6.71 -11.16
C PRO A 114 4.85 -7.93 -10.23
N VAL A 115 3.81 -8.19 -9.45
CA VAL A 115 3.70 -9.44 -8.69
C VAL A 115 3.43 -10.60 -9.65
N ALA A 116 4.18 -11.68 -9.49
CA ALA A 116 4.12 -12.88 -10.32
C ALA A 116 3.24 -13.95 -9.66
N GLY A 117 1.98 -14.00 -10.06
CA GLY A 117 1.00 -14.95 -9.54
C GLY A 117 0.26 -14.47 -8.29
N ASN A 118 -0.24 -15.41 -7.49
CA ASN A 118 -1.01 -15.08 -6.30
C ASN A 118 -0.11 -14.67 -5.12
N ILE A 119 -0.53 -13.65 -4.38
CA ILE A 119 0.01 -13.34 -3.06
C ILE A 119 -0.35 -14.52 -2.14
N CYS A 120 0.65 -15.12 -1.51
CA CYS A 120 0.50 -16.23 -0.58
C CYS A 120 0.36 -15.73 0.87
N MET A 121 0.28 -16.65 1.84
CA MET A 121 0.09 -16.29 3.25
C MET A 121 1.24 -15.42 3.78
N ASP A 122 2.47 -15.85 3.60
CA ASP A 122 3.66 -15.26 4.21
C ASP A 122 4.70 -14.78 3.17
N GLN A 123 4.38 -14.88 1.89
CA GLN A 123 5.28 -14.50 0.80
C GLN A 123 4.53 -14.13 -0.47
N CYS A 124 5.18 -13.38 -1.34
CA CYS A 124 4.75 -13.19 -2.71
C CYS A 124 5.96 -13.19 -3.66
N MET A 125 5.71 -13.50 -4.91
CA MET A 125 6.72 -13.50 -5.95
C MET A 125 6.56 -12.28 -6.84
N VAL A 126 7.67 -11.76 -7.34
CA VAL A 126 7.74 -10.55 -8.17
C VAL A 126 8.59 -10.85 -9.38
N ASP A 127 8.13 -10.46 -10.55
CA ASP A 127 8.93 -10.50 -11.77
C ASP A 127 9.86 -9.27 -11.81
N VAL A 128 11.13 -9.51 -11.57
CA VAL A 128 12.19 -8.48 -11.55
C VAL A 128 13.11 -8.57 -12.77
N THR A 129 12.65 -9.22 -13.84
CA THR A 129 13.45 -9.44 -15.07
C THR A 129 14.02 -8.14 -15.65
N ASP A 130 13.24 -7.07 -15.61
CA ASP A 130 13.62 -5.76 -16.19
C ASP A 130 14.20 -4.80 -15.13
N VAL A 131 14.46 -5.26 -13.91
CA VAL A 131 15.08 -4.46 -12.86
C VAL A 131 16.58 -4.77 -12.81
N PRO A 132 17.46 -3.79 -13.06
CA PRO A 132 18.90 -4.03 -13.02
C PRO A 132 19.41 -4.28 -11.60
N ASP A 133 20.50 -5.04 -11.51
CA ASP A 133 21.33 -5.25 -10.30
C ASP A 133 20.59 -5.74 -9.05
N VAL A 134 19.44 -6.41 -9.24
CA VAL A 134 18.64 -6.98 -8.13
C VAL A 134 19.38 -8.14 -7.47
N LYS A 135 19.43 -8.11 -6.14
CA LYS A 135 20.06 -9.14 -5.31
C LYS A 135 19.21 -9.49 -4.09
N VAL A 136 19.47 -10.64 -3.50
CA VAL A 136 18.90 -11.03 -2.20
C VAL A 136 19.31 -10.03 -1.14
N GLY A 137 18.36 -9.60 -0.31
CA GLY A 137 18.53 -8.58 0.71
C GLY A 137 18.07 -7.18 0.27
N ASP A 138 17.88 -6.93 -1.03
CA ASP A 138 17.38 -5.64 -1.50
C ASP A 138 16.01 -5.32 -0.91
N GLU A 139 15.83 -4.04 -0.55
CA GLU A 139 14.56 -3.52 -0.06
C GLU A 139 13.57 -3.35 -1.22
N VAL A 140 12.33 -3.73 -0.95
CA VAL A 140 11.21 -3.61 -1.88
C VAL A 140 10.10 -2.81 -1.22
N ILE A 141 9.60 -1.79 -1.88
CA ILE A 141 8.50 -0.98 -1.40
C ILE A 141 7.18 -1.56 -1.92
N ILE A 142 6.33 -1.96 -0.98
CA ILE A 142 4.98 -2.49 -1.22
C ILE A 142 3.97 -1.34 -1.30
N MET A 143 4.12 -0.36 -0.41
CA MET A 143 3.36 0.89 -0.35
C MET A 143 4.30 2.00 0.11
N GLY A 144 4.37 3.08 -0.64
CA GLY A 144 5.31 4.18 -0.38
C GLY A 144 5.95 4.71 -1.66
N THR A 145 7.08 5.39 -1.53
CA THR A 145 7.76 6.06 -2.65
C THR A 145 9.20 5.55 -2.78
N ASP A 146 9.64 5.31 -4.03
CA ASP A 146 11.00 5.02 -4.41
C ASP A 146 11.38 5.87 -5.63
N GLY A 147 12.25 6.84 -5.44
CA GLY A 147 12.57 7.83 -6.48
C GLY A 147 11.34 8.62 -6.91
N LYS A 148 10.95 8.50 -8.17
CA LYS A 148 9.75 9.15 -8.75
C LYS A 148 8.52 8.24 -8.79
N ASN A 149 8.65 6.99 -8.40
CA ASN A 149 7.55 6.04 -8.39
C ASN A 149 6.91 6.00 -7.00
N THR A 150 5.58 5.92 -6.96
CA THR A 150 4.81 5.88 -5.71
C THR A 150 3.68 4.87 -5.84
N ILE A 151 3.44 4.12 -4.78
CA ILE A 151 2.27 3.24 -4.61
C ILE A 151 1.55 3.73 -3.35
N LEU A 152 0.35 4.26 -3.52
CA LEU A 152 -0.47 4.78 -2.42
C LEU A 152 -1.42 3.72 -1.88
N ALA A 153 -1.89 3.92 -0.64
CA ALA A 153 -3.00 3.12 -0.09
C ALA A 153 -4.25 3.19 -0.98
N ASP A 154 -4.50 4.35 -1.59
CA ASP A 154 -5.61 4.55 -2.54
C ASP A 154 -5.48 3.69 -3.80
N ASP A 155 -4.28 3.46 -4.31
CA ASP A 155 -4.06 2.60 -5.48
C ASP A 155 -4.42 1.14 -5.17
N ILE A 156 -4.00 0.66 -4.00
CA ILE A 156 -4.32 -0.68 -3.53
C ILE A 156 -5.83 -0.80 -3.27
N ALA A 157 -6.43 0.17 -2.59
CA ALA A 157 -7.85 0.22 -2.27
C ALA A 157 -8.71 0.17 -3.53
N ARG A 158 -8.42 1.03 -4.51
CA ARG A 158 -9.13 1.09 -5.79
C ARG A 158 -9.05 -0.24 -6.54
N ALA A 159 -7.90 -0.85 -6.58
CA ALA A 159 -7.69 -2.12 -7.28
C ALA A 159 -8.36 -3.33 -6.58
N THR A 160 -8.63 -3.23 -5.28
CA THR A 160 -9.27 -4.29 -4.48
C THR A 160 -10.72 -4.02 -4.16
N GLY A 161 -11.29 -2.88 -4.61
CA GLY A 161 -12.71 -2.53 -4.40
C GLY A 161 -13.04 -2.12 -2.98
N THR A 162 -12.09 -1.51 -2.27
CA THR A 162 -12.26 -1.03 -0.89
C THR A 162 -11.79 0.43 -0.74
N ILE A 163 -11.55 0.89 0.49
CA ILE A 163 -11.12 2.23 0.84
C ILE A 163 -9.73 2.22 1.49
N ASN A 164 -9.02 3.34 1.39
CA ASN A 164 -7.67 3.49 1.94
C ASN A 164 -7.59 3.25 3.45
N TYR A 165 -8.68 3.51 4.20
CA TYR A 165 -8.81 3.21 5.63
C TYR A 165 -8.54 1.72 5.92
N GLU A 166 -9.14 0.83 5.12
CA GLU A 166 -8.96 -0.62 5.26
C GLU A 166 -7.52 -1.03 4.96
N ILE A 167 -6.93 -0.44 3.93
CA ILE A 167 -5.56 -0.76 3.53
C ILE A 167 -4.56 -0.39 4.63
N VAL A 168 -4.64 0.82 5.20
CA VAL A 168 -3.70 1.21 6.27
C VAL A 168 -3.90 0.41 7.56
N CYS A 169 -5.12 -0.08 7.82
CA CYS A 169 -5.42 -0.95 8.95
C CYS A 169 -5.01 -2.41 8.73
N ALA A 170 -4.96 -2.88 7.47
CA ALA A 170 -4.65 -4.27 7.15
C ALA A 170 -3.20 -4.65 7.51
N PHE A 171 -2.24 -3.74 7.33
CA PHE A 171 -0.84 -3.95 7.71
C PHE A 171 -0.70 -3.93 9.24
N GLY A 172 -0.92 -5.09 9.84
CA GLY A 172 -1.15 -5.26 11.26
C GLY A 172 0.11 -5.48 12.11
N GLN A 173 -0.09 -6.25 13.19
CA GLN A 173 0.92 -6.44 14.25
C GLN A 173 2.07 -7.39 13.88
N ARG A 174 1.93 -8.18 12.81
CA ARG A 174 2.99 -9.10 12.37
C ARG A 174 4.21 -8.36 11.80
N LEU A 175 4.00 -7.15 11.29
CA LEU A 175 5.09 -6.33 10.74
C LEU A 175 5.72 -5.48 11.84
N PRO A 176 7.05 -5.44 11.94
CA PRO A 176 7.73 -4.53 12.84
C PRO A 176 7.45 -3.08 12.43
N LYS A 177 7.19 -2.21 13.40
CA LYS A 177 6.94 -0.79 13.17
C LYS A 177 8.19 0.00 13.51
N VAL A 178 8.71 0.72 12.51
CA VAL A 178 9.88 1.58 12.65
C VAL A 178 9.41 3.03 12.49
N TYR A 179 9.58 3.82 13.55
CA TYR A 179 9.25 5.23 13.53
C TYR A 179 10.47 6.01 13.05
N VAL A 180 10.27 6.81 12.00
CA VAL A 180 11.30 7.66 11.41
C VAL A 180 10.96 9.13 11.64
N LYS A 181 11.99 10.00 11.70
CA LYS A 181 11.81 11.46 11.84
C LYS A 181 11.74 12.12 10.47
#